data_142aab9d60e9e316b406a13b2ed5901b
#
_entry.id   142aab9d60e9e316b406a13b2ed5901b
#
_cell.length_a   1.000
_cell.length_b   1.000
_cell.length_c   1.000
_cell.angle_alpha   90.00
_cell.angle_beta   90.00
_cell.angle_gamma   90.00
#
_symmetry.space_group_name_H-M   'P 1'
#
loop_
_entity.id
_entity.type
_entity.pdbx_description
1 polymer ?
#
loop_
_entity_poly.entity_id
_entity_poly.type
_entity_poly.pdbx_seq_one_letter_code
_entity_poly.pdbx_strand_id
1 'polypeptide(L)'
;WRDKLLEKIAECDDELMEKYFTDPSTITEEEIMRAIRKGTLAMQIVPMICGSSFKNKGVQPLLDAVCAFLPSPVDTPAVVGHDVNDPEKEIVRHPSFDQPMCALAFKIATDPYVGRLCFFRVYSGEVVAGSYVLNSRSGKKERVSRLFQMHSNKQNPKESIDCGDIGAGVGFKDIRTGDTLCAEDAPIVLEAMDFPAPVIGIAVEPKTQKDLDKLSNG
;
A
#
# COMPACT_ATOMS: atom_id res chain seq x y z
N TRP A 1 24.45 8.35 23.31
CA TRP A 1 23.39 8.07 22.35
C TRP A 1 22.05 7.84 23.05
N ARG A 2 22.03 7.04 24.15
CA ARG A 2 20.79 6.80 24.92
C ARG A 2 20.14 8.11 25.39
N ASP A 3 20.92 9.03 25.95
CA ASP A 3 20.40 10.30 26.47
C ASP A 3 19.77 11.16 25.36
N LYS A 4 20.41 11.21 24.19
CA LYS A 4 19.86 11.91 23.02
C LYS A 4 18.60 11.24 22.46
N LEU A 5 18.49 9.91 22.59
CA LEU A 5 17.28 9.21 22.22
C LEU A 5 16.14 9.57 23.18
N LEU A 6 16.38 9.49 24.49
CA LEU A 6 15.39 9.82 25.52
C LEU A 6 14.89 11.27 25.40
N GLU A 7 15.81 12.21 25.20
CA GLU A 7 15.48 13.61 24.94
C GLU A 7 14.54 13.74 23.73
N LYS A 8 14.87 13.07 22.62
CA LYS A 8 14.13 13.20 21.38
C LYS A 8 12.76 12.55 21.40
N ILE A 9 12.63 11.39 22.05
CA ILE A 9 11.34 10.71 22.16
C ILE A 9 10.43 11.31 23.24
N ALA A 10 11.00 11.98 24.25
CA ALA A 10 10.22 12.72 25.25
C ALA A 10 9.39 13.84 24.59
N GLU A 11 9.89 14.46 23.51
CA GLU A 11 9.13 15.45 22.74
C GLU A 11 7.86 14.89 22.07
N CYS A 12 7.76 13.56 21.93
CA CYS A 12 6.65 12.89 21.26
C CYS A 12 5.57 12.36 22.25
N ASP A 13 5.85 12.41 23.58
CA ASP A 13 4.97 11.84 24.58
C ASP A 13 5.03 12.62 25.90
N ASP A 14 3.93 13.28 26.27
CA ASP A 14 3.87 14.18 27.43
C ASP A 14 4.15 13.45 28.76
N GLU A 15 3.67 12.20 28.91
CA GLU A 15 3.95 11.40 30.11
C GLU A 15 5.44 11.06 30.24
N LEU A 16 6.06 10.74 29.09
CA LEU A 16 7.50 10.46 29.05
C LEU A 16 8.31 11.72 29.30
N MET A 17 7.85 12.87 28.82
CA MET A 17 8.50 14.16 29.05
C MET A 17 8.53 14.51 30.54
N GLU A 18 7.42 14.31 31.24
CA GLU A 18 7.36 14.55 32.71
C GLU A 18 8.34 13.65 33.46
N LYS A 19 8.40 12.36 33.11
CA LYS A 19 9.37 11.42 33.68
C LYS A 19 10.82 11.80 33.36
N TYR A 20 11.08 12.22 32.15
CA TYR A 20 12.41 12.60 31.68
C TYR A 20 12.96 13.79 32.51
N PHE A 21 12.13 14.76 32.83
CA PHE A 21 12.53 15.91 33.68
C PHE A 21 12.59 15.59 35.18
N THR A 22 11.82 14.61 35.65
CA THR A 22 11.78 14.25 37.06
C THR A 22 12.91 13.28 37.41
N ASP A 23 12.95 12.13 36.78
CA ASP A 23 13.98 11.10 36.92
C ASP A 23 14.05 10.19 35.68
N PRO A 24 14.98 10.45 34.76
CA PRO A 24 15.16 9.63 33.55
C PRO A 24 15.48 8.17 33.81
N SER A 25 15.96 7.81 35.00
CA SER A 25 16.31 6.42 35.35
C SER A 25 15.08 5.52 35.54
N THR A 26 13.91 6.12 35.76
CA THR A 26 12.62 5.41 35.92
C THR A 26 11.96 5.04 34.59
N ILE A 27 12.49 5.53 33.46
CA ILE A 27 11.93 5.26 32.12
C ILE A 27 12.23 3.81 31.73
N THR A 28 11.17 3.06 31.50
CA THR A 28 11.23 1.66 31.10
C THR A 28 11.44 1.49 29.60
N GLU A 29 11.89 0.29 29.18
CA GLU A 29 12.04 -0.05 27.76
C GLU A 29 10.70 -0.01 27.01
N GLU A 30 9.62 -0.46 27.64
CA GLU A 30 8.27 -0.42 27.08
C GLU A 30 7.80 1.00 26.77
N GLU A 31 8.08 1.94 27.67
CA GLU A 31 7.77 3.36 27.47
C GLU A 31 8.59 3.97 26.33
N ILE A 32 9.86 3.61 26.22
CA ILE A 32 10.73 4.01 25.11
C ILE A 32 10.15 3.51 23.78
N MET A 33 9.82 2.21 23.69
CA MET A 33 9.26 1.60 22.49
C MET A 33 7.92 2.24 22.11
N ARG A 34 7.04 2.49 23.08
CA ARG A 34 5.75 3.18 22.87
C ARG A 34 5.96 4.59 22.33
N ALA A 35 6.86 5.37 22.91
CA ALA A 35 7.13 6.74 22.47
C ALA A 35 7.77 6.78 21.07
N ILE A 36 8.70 5.87 20.75
CA ILE A 36 9.26 5.75 19.38
C ILE A 36 8.13 5.45 18.39
N ARG A 37 7.25 4.49 18.68
CA ARG A 37 6.10 4.19 17.82
C ARG A 37 5.20 5.41 17.62
N LYS A 38 4.81 6.09 18.72
CA LYS A 38 3.96 7.27 18.67
C LYS A 38 4.55 8.37 17.79
N GLY A 39 5.83 8.69 17.99
CA GLY A 39 6.52 9.70 17.18
C GLY A 39 6.72 9.27 15.72
N THR A 40 6.91 7.97 15.46
CA THR A 40 7.04 7.44 14.09
C THR A 40 5.70 7.51 13.36
N LEU A 41 4.60 7.09 13.98
CA LEU A 41 3.26 7.15 13.39
C LEU A 41 2.80 8.60 13.13
N ALA A 42 3.20 9.53 13.99
CA ALA A 42 2.95 10.96 13.82
C ALA A 42 3.92 11.65 12.83
N MET A 43 4.85 10.91 12.20
CA MET A 43 5.89 11.43 11.30
C MET A 43 6.80 12.50 11.94
N GLN A 44 6.93 12.50 13.25
CA GLN A 44 7.78 13.44 13.99
C GLN A 44 9.23 12.98 14.07
N ILE A 45 9.46 11.66 14.07
CA ILE A 45 10.78 11.05 14.12
C ILE A 45 10.89 9.91 13.11
N VAL A 46 12.13 9.59 12.74
CA VAL A 46 12.48 8.43 11.91
C VAL A 46 13.46 7.56 12.71
N PRO A 47 13.04 6.36 13.15
CA PRO A 47 13.94 5.43 13.82
C PRO A 47 15.10 4.99 12.93
N MET A 48 16.32 5.06 13.43
CA MET A 48 17.52 4.57 12.73
C MET A 48 18.14 3.39 13.47
N ILE A 49 18.44 2.34 12.73
CA ILE A 49 19.00 1.09 13.25
C ILE A 49 20.29 0.77 12.50
N CYS A 50 21.30 0.32 13.23
CA CYS A 50 22.58 -0.09 12.67
C CYS A 50 22.65 -1.62 12.55
N GLY A 51 23.21 -2.09 11.43
CA GLY A 51 23.42 -3.51 11.21
C GLY A 51 24.43 -3.79 10.12
N SER A 52 24.73 -5.06 9.91
CA SER A 52 25.54 -5.55 8.80
C SER A 52 24.88 -6.79 8.21
N SER A 53 24.06 -6.59 7.19
CA SER A 53 23.33 -7.67 6.50
C SER A 53 24.30 -8.71 5.90
N PHE A 54 25.44 -8.26 5.39
CA PHE A 54 26.48 -9.14 4.86
C PHE A 54 27.04 -10.11 5.91
N LYS A 55 27.09 -9.69 7.17
CA LYS A 55 27.52 -10.51 8.32
C LYS A 55 26.35 -11.13 9.08
N ASN A 56 25.14 -10.99 8.57
CA ASN A 56 23.89 -11.42 9.23
C ASN A 56 23.78 -10.89 10.68
N LYS A 57 24.12 -9.61 10.89
CA LYS A 57 24.02 -8.95 12.20
C LYS A 57 23.02 -7.81 12.14
N GLY A 58 22.11 -7.77 13.13
CA GLY A 58 21.09 -6.74 13.23
C GLY A 58 19.89 -6.93 12.30
N VAL A 59 19.80 -8.04 11.55
CA VAL A 59 18.68 -8.30 10.60
C VAL A 59 17.39 -8.57 11.36
N GLN A 60 17.42 -9.45 12.37
CA GLN A 60 16.26 -9.76 13.20
C GLN A 60 15.75 -8.51 13.95
N PRO A 61 16.60 -7.75 14.67
CA PRO A 61 16.16 -6.49 15.27
C PRO A 61 15.58 -5.46 14.29
N LEU A 62 16.03 -5.45 13.03
CA LEU A 62 15.42 -4.61 11.99
C LEU A 62 14.00 -5.06 11.68
N LEU A 63 13.76 -6.36 11.52
CA LEU A 63 12.44 -6.92 11.28
C LEU A 63 11.50 -6.70 12.47
N ASP A 64 12.00 -6.87 13.68
CA ASP A 64 11.25 -6.57 14.92
C ASP A 64 10.87 -5.09 14.99
N ALA A 65 11.79 -4.20 14.62
CA ALA A 65 11.53 -2.76 14.60
C ALA A 65 10.52 -2.36 13.50
N VAL A 66 10.52 -3.03 12.35
CA VAL A 66 9.47 -2.83 11.32
C VAL A 66 8.09 -3.15 11.92
N CYS A 67 7.96 -4.29 12.60
CA CYS A 67 6.71 -4.68 13.25
C CYS A 67 6.32 -3.74 14.41
N ALA A 68 7.31 -3.27 15.18
CA ALA A 68 7.07 -2.44 16.35
C ALA A 68 6.73 -0.98 16.00
N PHE A 69 7.33 -0.39 14.96
CA PHE A 69 7.27 1.05 14.73
C PHE A 69 6.49 1.48 13.50
N LEU A 70 6.40 0.64 12.45
CA LEU A 70 5.66 1.03 11.24
C LEU A 70 4.14 0.85 11.42
N PRO A 71 3.32 1.69 10.75
CA PRO A 71 1.88 1.59 10.85
C PRO A 71 1.35 0.30 10.21
N SER A 72 0.39 -0.31 10.87
CA SER A 72 -0.50 -1.29 10.25
C SER A 72 -1.66 -0.59 9.54
N PRO A 73 -2.44 -1.29 8.71
CA PRO A 73 -3.61 -0.69 8.05
C PRO A 73 -4.62 -0.05 9.01
N VAL A 74 -4.74 -0.55 10.24
CA VAL A 74 -5.64 0.00 11.27
C VAL A 74 -5.07 1.20 12.01
N ASP A 75 -3.77 1.44 11.93
CA ASP A 75 -3.11 2.62 12.50
C ASP A 75 -3.21 3.84 11.56
N THR A 76 -3.53 3.61 10.28
CA THR A 76 -3.63 4.67 9.29
C THR A 76 -5.04 5.25 9.25
N PRO A 77 -5.21 6.54 8.89
CA PRO A 77 -6.53 7.09 8.65
C PRO A 77 -7.31 6.29 7.60
N ALA A 78 -8.63 6.29 7.73
CA ALA A 78 -9.50 5.73 6.71
C ALA A 78 -9.24 6.40 5.35
N VAL A 79 -9.31 5.63 4.27
CA VAL A 79 -9.14 6.20 2.94
C VAL A 79 -10.36 7.02 2.55
N VAL A 80 -10.12 8.21 2.03
CA VAL A 80 -11.14 9.10 1.49
C VAL A 80 -11.12 9.00 -0.03
N GLY A 81 -12.27 8.85 -0.63
CA GLY A 81 -12.49 8.92 -2.07
C GLY A 81 -13.74 9.73 -2.36
N HIS A 82 -14.12 9.82 -3.62
CA HIS A 82 -15.26 10.60 -4.09
C HIS A 82 -16.31 9.73 -4.77
N ASP A 83 -17.54 10.20 -4.77
CA ASP A 83 -18.60 9.56 -5.54
C ASP A 83 -18.29 9.65 -7.05
N VAL A 84 -18.57 8.59 -7.80
CA VAL A 84 -18.31 8.53 -9.25
C VAL A 84 -19.08 9.59 -10.03
N ASN A 85 -20.27 9.98 -9.54
CA ASN A 85 -21.16 10.92 -10.21
C ASN A 85 -21.09 12.33 -9.61
N ASP A 86 -20.55 12.48 -8.40
CA ASP A 86 -20.44 13.74 -7.68
C ASP A 86 -19.05 13.85 -7.01
N PRO A 87 -18.09 14.49 -7.70
CA PRO A 87 -16.74 14.64 -7.17
C PRO A 87 -16.62 15.45 -5.88
N GLU A 88 -17.62 16.28 -5.54
CA GLU A 88 -17.64 17.04 -4.29
C GLU A 88 -18.10 16.21 -3.09
N LYS A 89 -18.72 15.06 -3.35
CA LYS A 89 -19.19 14.16 -2.30
C LYS A 89 -18.12 13.18 -1.89
N GLU A 90 -17.53 13.40 -0.73
CA GLU A 90 -16.56 12.50 -0.12
C GLU A 90 -17.21 11.20 0.38
N ILE A 91 -16.52 10.10 0.18
CA ILE A 91 -16.85 8.77 0.69
C ILE A 91 -15.65 8.24 1.48
N VAL A 92 -15.89 7.86 2.74
CA VAL A 92 -14.85 7.31 3.60
C VAL A 92 -14.95 5.78 3.61
N ARG A 93 -13.81 5.08 3.53
CA ARG A 93 -13.69 3.63 3.69
C ARG A 93 -12.70 3.31 4.79
N HIS A 94 -13.18 2.59 5.80
CA HIS A 94 -12.32 2.08 6.87
C HIS A 94 -11.67 0.75 6.47
N PRO A 95 -10.47 0.44 6.97
CA PRO A 95 -9.80 -0.85 6.71
C PRO A 95 -10.49 -1.98 7.50
N SER A 96 -11.63 -2.42 7.01
CA SER A 96 -12.45 -3.48 7.59
C SER A 96 -12.99 -4.41 6.51
N PHE A 97 -13.16 -5.69 6.85
CA PHE A 97 -13.76 -6.71 5.98
C PHE A 97 -15.25 -6.45 5.72
N ASP A 98 -15.95 -5.84 6.68
CA ASP A 98 -17.39 -5.55 6.58
C ASP A 98 -17.72 -4.35 5.69
N GLN A 99 -16.70 -3.61 5.25
CA GLN A 99 -16.88 -2.49 4.35
C GLN A 99 -16.98 -2.96 2.89
N PRO A 100 -17.69 -2.23 2.03
CA PRO A 100 -17.66 -2.50 0.59
C PRO A 100 -16.24 -2.50 0.06
N MET A 101 -15.95 -3.43 -0.85
CA MET A 101 -14.62 -3.58 -1.43
C MET A 101 -14.15 -2.31 -2.16
N CYS A 102 -12.94 -1.89 -1.86
CA CYS A 102 -12.25 -0.80 -2.53
C CYS A 102 -10.75 -1.07 -2.61
N ALA A 103 -10.18 -0.96 -3.80
CA ALA A 103 -8.76 -1.19 -4.08
C ALA A 103 -8.23 -0.21 -5.13
N LEU A 104 -6.95 0.12 -5.05
CA LEU A 104 -6.25 0.96 -6.02
C LEU A 104 -5.25 0.13 -6.82
N ALA A 105 -5.38 0.14 -8.14
CA ALA A 105 -4.41 -0.42 -9.07
C ALA A 105 -3.23 0.53 -9.22
N PHE A 106 -2.10 0.21 -8.61
CA PHE A 106 -0.96 1.13 -8.56
C PHE A 106 0.18 0.77 -9.53
N LYS A 107 0.17 -0.45 -10.10
CA LYS A 107 1.20 -0.89 -11.05
C LYS A 107 0.66 -1.94 -12.00
N ILE A 108 0.97 -1.77 -13.29
CA ILE A 108 0.74 -2.79 -14.32
C ILE A 108 2.11 -3.31 -14.77
N ALA A 109 2.25 -4.63 -14.84
CA ALA A 109 3.44 -5.29 -15.36
C ALA A 109 3.06 -6.34 -16.39
N THR A 110 3.97 -6.66 -17.31
CA THR A 110 3.81 -7.77 -18.24
C THR A 110 4.62 -8.96 -17.77
N ASP A 111 3.95 -10.09 -17.59
CA ASP A 111 4.56 -11.35 -17.21
C ASP A 111 4.56 -12.29 -18.41
N PRO A 112 5.67 -13.00 -18.72
CA PRO A 112 5.77 -13.88 -19.89
C PRO A 112 4.77 -15.05 -19.88
N TYR A 113 4.31 -15.47 -18.70
CA TYR A 113 3.47 -16.66 -18.52
C TYR A 113 1.98 -16.35 -18.33
N VAL A 114 1.69 -15.28 -17.60
CA VAL A 114 0.30 -14.92 -17.27
C VAL A 114 -0.20 -13.67 -18.00
N GLY A 115 0.66 -13.02 -18.76
CA GLY A 115 0.34 -11.83 -19.54
C GLY A 115 0.30 -10.58 -18.65
N ARG A 116 -0.77 -9.81 -18.74
CA ARG A 116 -0.92 -8.54 -18.01
C ARG A 116 -1.24 -8.80 -16.54
N LEU A 117 -0.35 -8.36 -15.66
CA LEU A 117 -0.44 -8.50 -14.21
C LEU A 117 -0.70 -7.13 -13.58
N CYS A 118 -1.81 -6.97 -12.90
CA CYS A 118 -2.18 -5.76 -12.20
C CYS A 118 -1.89 -5.91 -10.71
N PHE A 119 -1.04 -5.04 -10.16
CA PHE A 119 -0.80 -4.93 -8.73
C PHE A 119 -1.77 -3.91 -8.14
N PHE A 120 -2.43 -4.28 -7.06
CA PHE A 120 -3.39 -3.42 -6.37
C PHE A 120 -3.27 -3.56 -4.85
N ARG A 121 -3.62 -2.50 -4.13
CA ARG A 121 -3.78 -2.49 -2.69
C ARG A 121 -5.26 -2.44 -2.35
N VAL A 122 -5.70 -3.34 -1.48
CA VAL A 122 -7.07 -3.35 -0.96
C VAL A 122 -7.14 -2.44 0.27
N TYR A 123 -8.04 -1.47 0.25
CA TYR A 123 -8.26 -0.53 1.34
C TYR A 123 -9.43 -0.90 2.23
N SER A 124 -10.44 -1.57 1.68
CA SER A 124 -11.60 -2.07 2.42
C SER A 124 -12.19 -3.31 1.76
N GLY A 125 -12.89 -4.14 2.51
CA GLY A 125 -13.45 -5.40 2.04
C GLY A 125 -12.38 -6.39 1.60
N GLU A 126 -12.72 -7.22 0.63
CA GLU A 126 -11.82 -8.22 0.03
C GLU A 126 -12.02 -8.33 -1.48
N VAL A 127 -10.97 -8.71 -2.20
CA VAL A 127 -11.03 -9.07 -3.61
C VAL A 127 -10.95 -10.59 -3.73
N VAL A 128 -11.96 -11.22 -4.35
CA VAL A 128 -12.06 -12.68 -4.48
C VAL A 128 -11.74 -13.13 -5.90
N ALA A 129 -10.96 -14.21 -6.03
CA ALA A 129 -10.66 -14.82 -7.34
C ALA A 129 -11.93 -15.33 -8.00
N GLY A 130 -12.08 -15.12 -9.32
CA GLY A 130 -13.26 -15.47 -10.08
C GLY A 130 -14.41 -14.45 -10.02
N SER A 131 -14.35 -13.45 -9.12
CA SER A 131 -15.37 -12.43 -8.97
C SER A 131 -15.30 -11.34 -10.03
N TYR A 132 -16.27 -10.44 -9.99
CA TYR A 132 -16.30 -9.21 -10.76
C TYR A 132 -16.16 -8.01 -9.85
N VAL A 133 -15.44 -7.00 -10.30
CA VAL A 133 -15.27 -5.71 -9.65
C VAL A 133 -15.60 -4.59 -10.63
N LEU A 134 -16.04 -3.46 -10.15
CA LEU A 134 -16.27 -2.27 -10.96
C LEU A 134 -14.96 -1.47 -11.08
N ASN A 135 -14.57 -1.13 -12.30
CA ASN A 135 -13.54 -0.13 -12.54
C ASN A 135 -14.21 1.24 -12.61
N SER A 136 -13.98 2.09 -11.61
CA SER A 136 -14.66 3.38 -11.46
C SER A 136 -14.38 4.35 -12.61
N ARG A 137 -13.16 4.31 -13.20
CA ARG A 137 -12.81 5.17 -14.35
C ARG A 137 -13.59 4.80 -15.60
N SER A 138 -13.68 3.51 -15.94
CA SER A 138 -14.31 3.07 -17.18
C SER A 138 -15.80 2.79 -17.04
N GLY A 139 -16.31 2.69 -15.81
CA GLY A 139 -17.69 2.28 -15.50
C GLY A 139 -17.99 0.82 -15.89
N LYS A 140 -16.95 0.01 -16.18
CA LYS A 140 -17.11 -1.36 -16.64
C LYS A 140 -16.77 -2.36 -15.55
N LYS A 141 -17.44 -3.51 -15.61
CA LYS A 141 -17.10 -4.67 -14.78
C LYS A 141 -15.85 -5.36 -15.32
N GLU A 142 -14.89 -5.56 -14.45
CA GLU A 142 -13.66 -6.29 -14.71
C GLU A 142 -13.70 -7.64 -14.00
N ARG A 143 -13.26 -8.70 -14.67
CA ARG A 143 -13.19 -10.02 -14.09
C ARG A 143 -11.83 -10.26 -13.45
N VAL A 144 -11.80 -10.61 -12.19
CA VAL A 144 -10.61 -11.04 -11.46
C VAL A 144 -10.44 -12.55 -11.67
N SER A 145 -9.72 -12.98 -12.69
CA SER A 145 -9.64 -14.40 -13.02
C SER A 145 -8.82 -15.20 -12.02
N ARG A 146 -7.66 -14.69 -11.62
CA ARG A 146 -6.77 -15.29 -10.62
C ARG A 146 -6.10 -14.20 -9.80
N LEU A 147 -5.81 -14.54 -8.55
CA LEU A 147 -5.12 -13.69 -7.59
C LEU A 147 -3.81 -14.33 -7.15
N PHE A 148 -2.82 -13.50 -6.89
CA PHE A 148 -1.50 -13.91 -6.43
C PHE A 148 -1.01 -12.99 -5.32
N GLN A 149 -0.38 -13.56 -4.32
CA GLN A 149 0.56 -12.86 -3.45
C GLN A 149 1.95 -13.04 -4.03
N MET A 150 2.56 -11.93 -4.41
CA MET A 150 3.88 -11.95 -5.02
C MET A 150 4.97 -12.00 -3.95
N HIS A 151 5.92 -12.90 -4.12
CA HIS A 151 7.12 -12.99 -3.31
C HIS A 151 8.33 -13.06 -4.24
N SER A 152 8.96 -11.91 -4.50
CA SER A 152 9.94 -11.77 -5.57
C SER A 152 9.35 -12.21 -6.91
N ASN A 153 9.92 -13.22 -7.58
CA ASN A 153 9.43 -13.77 -8.85
C ASN A 153 8.41 -14.92 -8.66
N LYS A 154 8.10 -15.30 -7.41
CA LYS A 154 7.15 -16.38 -7.13
C LYS A 154 5.73 -15.82 -7.07
N GLN A 155 4.83 -16.46 -7.79
CA GLN A 155 3.40 -16.19 -7.81
C GLN A 155 2.72 -17.21 -6.91
N ASN A 156 2.35 -16.82 -5.69
CA ASN A 156 1.62 -17.69 -4.76
C ASN A 156 0.11 -17.47 -4.99
N PRO A 157 -0.62 -18.45 -5.54
CA PRO A 157 -2.05 -18.32 -5.76
C PRO A 157 -2.80 -18.05 -4.45
N LYS A 158 -3.80 -17.16 -4.51
CA LYS A 158 -4.69 -16.82 -3.40
C LYS A 158 -6.13 -16.92 -3.86
N GLU A 159 -7.03 -17.28 -2.96
CA GLU A 159 -8.47 -17.26 -3.19
C GLU A 159 -9.03 -15.85 -2.97
N SER A 160 -8.50 -15.13 -1.99
CA SER A 160 -8.81 -13.71 -1.75
C SER A 160 -7.56 -12.91 -1.40
N ILE A 161 -7.67 -11.58 -1.56
CA ILE A 161 -6.74 -10.57 -1.05
C ILE A 161 -7.56 -9.63 -0.17
N ASP A 162 -7.15 -9.52 1.08
CA ASP A 162 -7.91 -8.87 2.13
C ASP A 162 -7.54 -7.38 2.28
N CYS A 163 -8.38 -6.62 2.99
CA CYS A 163 -8.12 -5.21 3.27
C CYS A 163 -6.77 -5.02 4.00
N GLY A 164 -5.99 -4.05 3.55
CA GLY A 164 -4.64 -3.78 4.01
C GLY A 164 -3.53 -4.49 3.23
N ASP A 165 -3.86 -5.57 2.50
CA ASP A 165 -2.91 -6.35 1.72
C ASP A 165 -2.68 -5.78 0.31
N ILE A 166 -1.55 -6.17 -0.26
CA ILE A 166 -1.18 -5.94 -1.65
C ILE A 166 -1.25 -7.28 -2.39
N GLY A 167 -2.07 -7.31 -3.43
CA GLY A 167 -2.20 -8.46 -4.31
C GLY A 167 -1.83 -8.14 -5.76
N ALA A 168 -1.75 -9.20 -6.55
CA ALA A 168 -1.64 -9.10 -8.00
C ALA A 168 -2.74 -9.93 -8.64
N GLY A 169 -3.40 -9.37 -9.65
CA GLY A 169 -4.51 -10.02 -10.34
C GLY A 169 -4.31 -10.08 -11.84
N VAL A 170 -4.91 -11.08 -12.47
CA VAL A 170 -4.99 -11.23 -13.93
C VAL A 170 -6.44 -11.38 -14.39
N GLY A 171 -6.68 -11.04 -15.65
CA GLY A 171 -8.01 -11.16 -16.26
C GLY A 171 -8.66 -9.82 -16.56
N PHE A 172 -8.09 -8.73 -16.06
CA PHE A 172 -8.55 -7.37 -16.35
C PHE A 172 -8.36 -7.03 -17.84
N LYS A 173 -9.37 -6.43 -18.46
CA LYS A 173 -9.35 -6.05 -19.88
C LYS A 173 -8.93 -4.61 -20.10
N ASP A 174 -9.48 -3.68 -19.31
CA ASP A 174 -9.26 -2.24 -19.46
C ASP A 174 -8.86 -1.62 -18.10
N ILE A 175 -7.73 -2.12 -17.56
CA ILE A 175 -7.15 -1.61 -16.30
C ILE A 175 -5.94 -0.75 -16.59
N ARG A 176 -5.80 0.37 -15.87
CA ARG A 176 -4.65 1.28 -15.93
C ARG A 176 -4.11 1.54 -14.55
N THR A 177 -2.86 1.97 -14.48
CA THR A 177 -2.27 2.47 -13.24
C THR A 177 -3.04 3.70 -12.76
N GLY A 178 -3.46 3.70 -11.50
CA GLY A 178 -4.30 4.74 -10.90
C GLY A 178 -5.80 4.42 -10.92
N ASP A 179 -6.24 3.33 -11.58
CA ASP A 179 -7.64 2.94 -11.56
C ASP A 179 -8.08 2.46 -10.18
N THR A 180 -9.27 2.88 -9.77
CA THR A 180 -9.95 2.34 -8.59
C THR A 180 -10.83 1.16 -8.98
N LEU A 181 -10.65 0.06 -8.26
CA LEU A 181 -11.51 -1.12 -8.30
C LEU A 181 -12.43 -1.10 -7.07
N CYS A 182 -13.72 -1.26 -7.25
CA CYS A 182 -14.67 -1.20 -6.13
C CYS A 182 -15.83 -2.19 -6.30
N ALA A 183 -16.60 -2.33 -5.23
CA ALA A 183 -17.86 -3.06 -5.26
C ALA A 183 -18.86 -2.33 -6.17
N GLU A 184 -19.66 -3.10 -6.92
CA GLU A 184 -20.60 -2.55 -7.90
C GLU A 184 -21.73 -1.72 -7.27
N ASP A 185 -22.19 -2.16 -6.10
CA ASP A 185 -23.26 -1.54 -5.30
C ASP A 185 -22.81 -0.33 -4.47
N ALA A 186 -21.50 -0.10 -4.38
CA ALA A 186 -20.90 0.98 -3.59
C ALA A 186 -19.72 1.62 -4.32
N PRO A 187 -19.94 2.23 -5.48
CA PRO A 187 -18.88 2.81 -6.29
C PRO A 187 -18.20 3.97 -5.59
N ILE A 188 -16.87 4.04 -5.78
CA ILE A 188 -16.00 5.07 -5.23
C ILE A 188 -14.84 5.31 -6.20
N VAL A 189 -14.33 6.53 -6.23
CA VAL A 189 -13.08 6.89 -6.90
C VAL A 189 -12.09 7.32 -5.83
N LEU A 190 -10.98 6.61 -5.70
CA LEU A 190 -9.85 7.05 -4.89
C LEU A 190 -9.05 8.10 -5.64
N GLU A 191 -8.31 8.93 -4.94
CA GLU A 191 -7.42 9.89 -5.58
C GLU A 191 -6.50 9.19 -6.58
N ALA A 192 -6.48 9.69 -7.80
CA ALA A 192 -5.57 9.22 -8.84
C ALA A 192 -4.14 9.63 -8.47
N MET A 193 -3.19 8.74 -8.74
CA MET A 193 -1.77 9.09 -8.63
C MET A 193 -1.46 10.18 -9.65
N ASP A 194 -0.95 11.31 -9.17
CA ASP A 194 -0.50 12.39 -10.03
C ASP A 194 0.91 12.08 -10.55
N PHE A 195 1.01 11.86 -11.86
CA PHE A 195 2.28 11.60 -12.52
C PHE A 195 2.81 12.90 -13.11
N PRO A 196 4.07 13.26 -12.86
CA PRO A 196 4.66 14.43 -13.50
C PRO A 196 4.67 14.28 -15.01
N ALA A 197 4.50 15.39 -15.72
CA ALA A 197 4.53 15.39 -17.17
C ALA A 197 5.87 14.82 -17.68
N PRO A 198 5.85 13.92 -18.69
CA PRO A 198 7.06 13.33 -19.24
C PRO A 198 7.95 14.42 -19.88
N VAL A 199 9.25 14.39 -19.57
CA VAL A 199 10.23 15.36 -20.09
C VAL A 199 10.77 14.99 -21.47
N ILE A 200 10.64 13.72 -21.88
CA ILE A 200 11.10 13.21 -23.17
C ILE A 200 10.07 12.25 -23.75
N GLY A 201 9.77 12.42 -25.04
CA GLY A 201 9.02 11.46 -25.85
C GLY A 201 9.96 10.68 -26.77
N ILE A 202 9.79 9.35 -26.84
CA ILE A 202 10.55 8.47 -27.73
C ILE A 202 9.57 7.79 -28.67
N ALA A 203 9.82 7.88 -29.98
CA ALA A 203 9.07 7.11 -30.96
C ALA A 203 9.45 5.64 -30.87
N VAL A 204 8.44 4.77 -30.82
CA VAL A 204 8.62 3.31 -30.80
C VAL A 204 8.01 2.72 -32.05
N GLU A 205 8.80 1.96 -32.80
CA GLU A 205 8.34 1.27 -34.00
C GLU A 205 8.51 -0.26 -33.84
N PRO A 206 7.55 -1.05 -34.31
CA PRO A 206 7.67 -2.51 -34.28
C PRO A 206 8.76 -2.97 -35.24
N LYS A 207 9.57 -3.95 -34.87
CA LYS A 207 10.60 -4.53 -35.74
C LYS A 207 10.00 -5.41 -36.86
N THR A 208 8.83 -5.98 -36.64
CA THR A 208 8.15 -6.85 -37.59
C THR A 208 6.66 -6.53 -37.64
N GLN A 209 6.04 -6.86 -38.78
CA GLN A 209 4.58 -6.70 -38.96
C GLN A 209 3.77 -7.45 -37.88
N LYS A 210 4.27 -8.61 -37.41
CA LYS A 210 3.63 -9.41 -36.35
C LYS A 210 3.66 -8.73 -34.98
N ASP A 211 4.56 -7.80 -34.75
CA ASP A 211 4.68 -7.08 -33.50
C ASP A 211 3.81 -5.81 -33.48
N LEU A 212 3.25 -5.42 -34.64
CA LEU A 212 2.36 -4.27 -34.76
C LEU A 212 1.10 -4.42 -33.86
N ASP A 213 0.47 -5.60 -33.95
CA ASP A 213 -0.73 -5.90 -33.13
C ASP A 213 -0.42 -5.91 -31.63
N LYS A 214 0.77 -6.37 -31.24
CA LYS A 214 1.23 -6.35 -29.85
C LYS A 214 1.49 -4.93 -29.37
N LEU A 215 2.12 -4.10 -30.21
CA LEU A 215 2.39 -2.70 -29.89
C LEU A 215 1.10 -1.89 -29.79
N SER A 216 0.11 -2.20 -30.63
CA SER A 216 -1.19 -1.51 -30.65
C SER A 216 -2.09 -1.88 -29.44
N ASN A 217 -1.88 -3.08 -28.86
CA ASN A 217 -2.68 -3.59 -27.74
C ASN A 217 -1.98 -3.46 -26.36
N GLY A 218 -0.76 -2.98 -26.32
CA GLY A 218 0.03 -2.76 -25.09
C GLY A 218 -0.04 -1.34 -24.61
#